data_1b782200a6e3ce6bd46022e158228d35
#
_entry.id   1b782200a6e3ce6bd46022e158228d35
#
_cell.length_a   1.000
_cell.length_b   1.000
_cell.length_c   1.000
_cell.angle_alpha   90.00
_cell.angle_beta   90.00
_cell.angle_gamma   90.00
#
_symmetry.space_group_name_H-M   'P 1'
#
loop_
_entity.id
_entity.type
_entity.pdbx_description
1 polymer ?
#
loop_
_entity_poly.entity_id
_entity_poly.type
_entity_poly.pdbx_seq_one_letter_code
_entity_poly.pdbx_strand_id
1 'polypeptide(L)'
;MNFFTNFFRGTSAKSAVFIDISADSVAGAYAHHKEGELPVLLYTRRYPIEIRKDEPHERAMLRALAILGATLIREGAPILMRTTGQGRTDTVLVSIDAPWQKTSVRTERFERKSPFVFTKSMVATALEKTSIVPPGKFLADESIIGTILNGYEMQDPYGKKVHRAEIIVLTSFIDEGAANGIATLIRNLYHPEHILLIAGSSLRYQAMLKVFPHERDALMLDAAGSLTSIALVRKGFLVAVVEVPSKYSHAAWAEHIGKDLATLAQKYPLPRTIFLLAREPEIASLEKKLAAANLGKFWLSDNPPKIVAVLSSHLAGSVRQATTTPPDLQLLLMVIFGKSRSFETQLDTHRSSLLAS
;
A
#
# COMPACT_ATOMS: atom_id res chain seq x y z
N MET A 1 -1.35 9.56 17.69
CA MET A 1 -0.02 10.04 17.28
C MET A 1 0.01 9.87 15.77
N ASN A 2 0.12 10.96 15.01
CA ASN A 2 0.29 10.81 13.56
C ASN A 2 1.66 10.18 13.35
N PHE A 3 1.73 8.88 13.11
CA PHE A 3 2.94 8.15 12.72
C PHE A 3 3.43 8.51 11.30
N PHE A 4 2.84 9.54 10.71
CA PHE A 4 3.18 10.02 9.38
C PHE A 4 4.08 11.24 9.48
N THR A 5 5.36 11.00 9.65
CA THR A 5 6.39 12.02 9.46
C THR A 5 6.98 11.87 8.06
N ASN A 6 7.39 12.97 7.42
CA ASN A 6 7.80 13.00 6.00
C ASN A 6 9.01 12.10 5.70
N PHE A 7 8.87 11.21 4.73
CA PHE A 7 9.93 10.33 4.21
C PHE A 7 11.19 11.09 3.77
N PHE A 8 11.01 12.33 3.36
CA PHE A 8 12.05 13.22 2.90
C PHE A 8 12.18 14.47 3.81
N ARG A 9 12.10 14.32 5.14
CA ARG A 9 12.25 15.47 6.05
C ARG A 9 13.73 15.83 6.19
N GLY A 10 14.09 17.02 5.73
CA GLY A 10 15.43 17.62 5.78
C GLY A 10 15.62 18.59 4.62
N THR A 11 16.40 19.63 4.80
CA THR A 11 16.67 20.70 3.82
C THR A 11 17.47 20.25 2.58
N SER A 12 17.78 18.95 2.44
CA SER A 12 18.52 18.39 1.32
C SER A 12 17.64 17.57 0.39
N ALA A 13 17.94 17.61 -0.89
CA ALA A 13 17.37 16.74 -1.91
C ALA A 13 17.66 15.27 -1.56
N LYS A 14 16.65 14.40 -1.63
CA LYS A 14 16.77 12.97 -1.32
C LYS A 14 16.37 12.11 -2.51
N SER A 15 17.11 11.03 -2.68
CA SER A 15 16.86 10.03 -3.72
C SER A 15 16.55 8.69 -3.08
N ALA A 16 15.67 7.90 -3.70
CA ALA A 16 15.33 6.57 -3.25
C ALA A 16 15.13 5.60 -4.41
N VAL A 17 15.34 4.32 -4.13
CA VAL A 17 14.91 3.21 -4.98
C VAL A 17 13.54 2.75 -4.50
N PHE A 18 12.62 2.54 -5.44
CA PHE A 18 11.30 1.97 -5.22
C PHE A 18 11.24 0.62 -5.91
N ILE A 19 10.77 -0.41 -5.22
CA ILE A 19 10.63 -1.77 -5.75
C ILE A 19 9.22 -2.25 -5.45
N ASP A 20 8.49 -2.65 -6.49
CA ASP A 20 7.15 -3.23 -6.42
C ASP A 20 7.21 -4.72 -6.76
N ILE A 21 6.75 -5.58 -5.87
CA ILE A 21 6.75 -7.03 -6.00
C ILE A 21 5.32 -7.53 -6.00
N SER A 22 4.83 -7.94 -7.18
CA SER A 22 3.53 -8.60 -7.37
C SER A 22 3.74 -10.08 -7.63
N ALA A 23 2.69 -10.89 -7.57
CA ALA A 23 2.79 -12.33 -7.82
C ALA A 23 3.29 -12.70 -9.23
N ASP A 24 3.12 -11.83 -10.23
CA ASP A 24 3.44 -12.09 -11.63
C ASP A 24 4.59 -11.24 -12.17
N SER A 25 5.03 -10.23 -11.43
CA SER A 25 6.07 -9.30 -11.89
C SER A 25 6.77 -8.58 -10.75
N VAL A 26 7.98 -8.10 -11.02
CA VAL A 26 8.72 -7.17 -10.20
C VAL A 26 8.97 -5.89 -10.99
N ALA A 27 8.79 -4.74 -10.36
CA ALA A 27 9.09 -3.45 -10.97
C ALA A 27 10.00 -2.62 -10.06
N GLY A 28 10.73 -1.69 -10.65
CA GLY A 28 11.58 -0.81 -9.87
C GLY A 28 11.78 0.55 -10.52
N ALA A 29 12.13 1.51 -9.68
CA ALA A 29 12.33 2.89 -10.09
C ALA A 29 13.41 3.58 -9.27
N TYR A 30 14.05 4.56 -9.87
CA TYR A 30 14.72 5.65 -9.16
C TYR A 30 13.83 6.87 -9.14
N ALA A 31 13.68 7.47 -7.97
CA ALA A 31 13.04 8.77 -7.85
C ALA A 31 13.87 9.73 -6.99
N HIS A 32 13.67 11.01 -7.25
CA HIS A 32 14.33 12.10 -6.58
C HIS A 32 13.31 13.14 -6.12
N HIS A 33 13.53 13.70 -4.93
CA HIS A 33 12.67 14.71 -4.36
C HIS A 33 13.50 15.85 -3.76
N LYS A 34 13.10 17.08 -4.05
CA LYS A 34 13.56 18.29 -3.36
C LYS A 34 12.41 18.89 -2.56
N GLU A 35 12.74 19.49 -1.42
CA GLU A 35 11.73 20.16 -0.59
C GLU A 35 11.01 21.25 -1.40
N GLY A 36 9.69 21.32 -1.26
CA GLY A 36 8.84 22.27 -2.01
C GLY A 36 8.54 21.87 -3.46
N GLU A 37 9.21 20.85 -4.01
CA GLU A 37 8.97 20.39 -5.38
C GLU A 37 8.16 19.07 -5.41
N LEU A 38 7.59 18.75 -6.58
CA LEU A 38 7.03 17.43 -6.82
C LEU A 38 8.16 16.40 -6.94
N PRO A 39 8.01 15.20 -6.38
CA PRO A 39 8.96 14.13 -6.62
C PRO A 39 9.03 13.79 -8.11
N VAL A 40 10.21 13.43 -8.56
CA VAL A 40 10.48 13.10 -9.97
C VAL A 40 10.87 11.64 -10.08
N LEU A 41 10.12 10.89 -10.88
CA LEU A 41 10.44 9.53 -11.28
C LEU A 41 11.43 9.59 -12.45
N LEU A 42 12.67 9.12 -12.24
CA LEU A 42 13.78 9.29 -13.17
C LEU A 42 13.94 8.11 -14.14
N TYR A 43 13.72 6.90 -13.64
CA TYR A 43 13.87 5.65 -14.39
C TYR A 43 12.93 4.60 -13.85
N THR A 44 12.33 3.79 -14.73
CA THR A 44 11.47 2.67 -14.37
C THR A 44 11.75 1.43 -15.21
N ARG A 45 11.57 0.26 -14.61
CA ARG A 45 11.62 -1.03 -15.30
C ARG A 45 10.70 -2.04 -14.62
N ARG A 46 10.05 -2.89 -15.41
CA ARG A 46 9.25 -4.03 -14.94
C ARG A 46 9.68 -5.31 -15.64
N TYR A 47 9.77 -6.40 -14.88
CA TYR A 47 10.05 -7.73 -15.38
C TYR A 47 8.98 -8.72 -14.93
N PRO A 48 8.55 -9.67 -15.79
CA PRO A 48 7.69 -10.76 -15.37
C PRO A 48 8.46 -11.72 -14.45
N ILE A 49 7.71 -12.39 -13.55
CA ILE A 49 8.22 -13.52 -12.76
C ILE A 49 7.92 -14.78 -13.57
N GLU A 50 8.95 -15.31 -14.23
CA GLU A 50 8.87 -16.56 -14.98
C GLU A 50 9.17 -17.74 -14.05
N ILE A 51 8.18 -18.57 -13.75
CA ILE A 51 8.35 -19.76 -12.93
C ILE A 51 8.86 -20.91 -13.82
N ARG A 52 10.01 -21.46 -13.49
CA ARG A 52 10.57 -22.63 -14.18
C ARG A 52 9.93 -23.90 -13.62
N LYS A 53 10.07 -25.00 -14.36
CA LYS A 53 9.59 -26.31 -13.90
C LYS A 53 10.19 -26.64 -12.53
N ASP A 54 9.34 -27.02 -11.59
CA ASP A 54 9.69 -27.38 -10.21
C ASP A 54 10.37 -26.27 -9.39
N GLU A 55 10.30 -24.99 -9.84
CA GLU A 55 10.83 -23.85 -9.11
C GLU A 55 9.78 -23.28 -8.15
N PRO A 56 10.09 -23.13 -6.84
CA PRO A 56 9.22 -22.43 -5.92
C PRO A 56 9.00 -20.97 -6.37
N HIS A 57 7.77 -20.47 -6.24
CA HIS A 57 7.41 -19.11 -6.66
C HIS A 57 8.29 -18.03 -6.03
N GLU A 58 8.61 -18.17 -4.74
CA GLU A 58 9.52 -17.25 -4.03
C GLU A 58 10.90 -17.19 -4.67
N ARG A 59 11.46 -18.35 -5.09
CA ARG A 59 12.77 -18.40 -5.77
C ARG A 59 12.72 -17.71 -7.13
N ALA A 60 11.64 -17.93 -7.89
CA ALA A 60 11.42 -17.25 -9.18
C ALA A 60 11.32 -15.73 -8.99
N MET A 61 10.62 -15.27 -7.95
CA MET A 61 10.51 -13.86 -7.57
C MET A 61 11.90 -13.28 -7.23
N LEU A 62 12.67 -13.92 -6.36
CA LEU A 62 14.01 -13.45 -5.99
C LEU A 62 14.95 -13.39 -7.19
N ARG A 63 14.87 -14.36 -8.12
CA ARG A 63 15.62 -14.34 -9.36
C ARG A 63 15.23 -13.16 -10.26
N ALA A 64 13.93 -12.90 -10.43
CA ALA A 64 13.46 -11.76 -11.19
C ALA A 64 13.88 -10.42 -10.54
N LEU A 65 13.84 -10.35 -9.20
CA LEU A 65 14.29 -9.20 -8.43
C LEU A 65 15.79 -8.94 -8.58
N ALA A 66 16.62 -9.99 -8.63
CA ALA A 66 18.05 -9.87 -8.88
C ALA A 66 18.33 -9.28 -10.28
N ILE A 67 17.61 -9.75 -11.31
CA ILE A 67 17.72 -9.23 -12.68
C ILE A 67 17.28 -7.74 -12.73
N LEU A 68 16.16 -7.43 -12.10
CA LEU A 68 15.66 -6.05 -11.98
C LEU A 68 16.71 -5.15 -11.32
N GLY A 69 17.25 -5.57 -10.16
CA GLY A 69 18.21 -4.78 -9.40
C GLY A 69 19.48 -4.50 -10.19
N ALA A 70 20.04 -5.53 -10.85
CA ALA A 70 21.19 -5.34 -11.75
C ALA A 70 20.89 -4.36 -12.89
N THR A 71 19.68 -4.40 -13.46
CA THR A 71 19.26 -3.48 -14.52
C THR A 71 19.09 -2.05 -14.01
N LEU A 72 18.46 -1.88 -12.84
CA LEU A 72 18.32 -0.56 -12.21
C LEU A 72 19.68 0.08 -11.94
N ILE A 73 20.64 -0.69 -11.44
CA ILE A 73 22.00 -0.20 -11.20
C ILE A 73 22.69 0.17 -12.52
N ARG A 74 22.61 -0.69 -13.53
CA ARG A 74 23.30 -0.46 -14.82
C ARG A 74 22.71 0.72 -15.59
N GLU A 75 21.38 0.88 -15.61
CA GLU A 75 20.69 1.84 -16.48
C GLU A 75 20.13 3.05 -15.72
N GLY A 76 19.62 2.84 -14.52
CA GLY A 76 18.98 3.90 -13.72
C GLY A 76 19.96 4.73 -12.90
N ALA A 77 20.97 4.11 -12.28
CA ALA A 77 21.94 4.84 -11.46
C ALA A 77 22.73 5.91 -12.24
N PRO A 78 23.12 5.70 -13.53
CA PRO A 78 23.72 6.77 -14.34
C PRO A 78 22.77 7.95 -14.58
N ILE A 79 21.45 7.71 -14.69
CA ILE A 79 20.46 8.79 -14.84
C ILE A 79 20.35 9.57 -13.52
N LEU A 80 20.27 8.87 -12.38
CA LEU A 80 20.28 9.48 -11.07
C LEU A 80 21.54 10.35 -10.89
N MET A 81 22.73 9.82 -11.20
CA MET A 81 24.00 10.53 -11.08
C MET A 81 24.01 11.83 -11.89
N ARG A 82 23.52 11.80 -13.15
CA ARG A 82 23.44 13.00 -14.00
C ARG A 82 22.48 14.04 -13.45
N THR A 83 21.39 13.59 -12.76
CA THR A 83 20.35 14.49 -12.26
C THR A 83 20.71 15.08 -10.90
N THR A 84 21.38 14.32 -10.04
CA THR A 84 21.56 14.67 -8.62
C THR A 84 23.02 14.83 -8.21
N GLY A 85 23.97 14.42 -9.05
CA GLY A 85 25.39 14.34 -8.70
C GLY A 85 25.74 13.11 -7.85
N GLN A 86 24.75 12.26 -7.49
CA GLN A 86 24.93 11.05 -6.66
C GLN A 86 24.34 9.84 -7.38
N GLY A 87 25.14 8.82 -7.62
CA GLY A 87 24.69 7.57 -8.27
C GLY A 87 24.19 6.52 -7.30
N ARG A 88 24.17 6.81 -5.99
CA ARG A 88 23.75 5.92 -4.92
C ARG A 88 22.58 6.51 -4.15
N THR A 89 21.74 5.65 -3.60
CA THR A 89 20.65 6.02 -2.69
C THR A 89 20.80 5.29 -1.37
N ASP A 90 20.50 5.97 -0.26
CA ASP A 90 20.60 5.37 1.08
C ASP A 90 19.31 4.65 1.47
N THR A 91 18.28 4.76 0.64
CA THR A 91 16.93 4.32 0.96
C THR A 91 16.34 3.46 -0.15
N VAL A 92 15.79 2.30 0.23
CA VAL A 92 14.98 1.44 -0.63
C VAL A 92 13.61 1.20 0.01
N LEU A 93 12.54 1.55 -0.70
CA LEU A 93 11.17 1.20 -0.34
C LEU A 93 10.71 0.03 -1.18
N VAL A 94 10.22 -1.02 -0.53
CA VAL A 94 9.71 -2.24 -1.20
C VAL A 94 8.23 -2.42 -0.87
N SER A 95 7.40 -2.40 -1.90
CA SER A 95 6.00 -2.80 -1.87
C SER A 95 5.90 -4.30 -2.15
N ILE A 96 5.19 -5.03 -1.32
CA ILE A 96 5.02 -6.47 -1.46
C ILE A 96 3.54 -6.78 -1.51
N ASP A 97 3.11 -7.48 -2.57
CA ASP A 97 1.74 -7.92 -2.75
C ASP A 97 1.52 -9.40 -2.40
N ALA A 98 0.28 -9.81 -2.40
CA ALA A 98 -0.06 -11.24 -2.34
C ALA A 98 0.64 -12.01 -3.48
N PRO A 99 1.05 -13.27 -3.25
CA PRO A 99 0.67 -14.11 -2.11
C PRO A 99 1.55 -13.94 -0.86
N TRP A 100 2.60 -13.15 -0.90
CA TRP A 100 3.56 -13.03 0.21
C TRP A 100 3.12 -12.06 1.31
N GLN A 101 2.06 -11.28 1.09
CA GLN A 101 1.50 -10.37 2.09
C GLN A 101 0.02 -10.67 2.35
N LYS A 102 -0.45 -10.26 3.53
CA LYS A 102 -1.87 -10.23 3.89
C LYS A 102 -2.15 -8.98 4.71
N THR A 103 -3.18 -8.24 4.32
CA THR A 103 -3.67 -7.05 5.04
C THR A 103 -5.03 -7.32 5.66
N SER A 104 -5.23 -6.86 6.88
CA SER A 104 -6.49 -6.96 7.61
C SER A 104 -6.78 -5.67 8.37
N VAL A 105 -8.06 -5.44 8.64
CA VAL A 105 -8.53 -4.33 9.47
C VAL A 105 -9.24 -4.91 10.67
N ARG A 106 -8.92 -4.42 11.88
CA ARG A 106 -9.58 -4.78 13.12
C ARG A 106 -10.01 -3.53 13.87
N THR A 107 -11.00 -3.69 14.76
CA THR A 107 -11.46 -2.62 15.65
C THR A 107 -11.21 -3.02 17.09
N GLU A 108 -10.44 -2.19 17.80
CA GLU A 108 -10.25 -2.32 19.24
C GLU A 108 -11.21 -1.39 19.97
N ARG A 109 -11.92 -1.92 20.97
CA ARG A 109 -12.97 -1.21 21.70
C ARG A 109 -12.57 -0.96 23.14
N PHE A 110 -12.82 0.26 23.59
CA PHE A 110 -12.65 0.72 24.96
C PHE A 110 -14.00 1.20 25.48
N GLU A 111 -14.55 0.51 26.46
CA GLU A 111 -15.85 0.86 27.04
C GLU A 111 -15.79 0.75 28.56
N ARG A 112 -16.33 1.74 29.25
CA ARG A 112 -16.40 1.76 30.72
C ARG A 112 -17.75 2.32 31.16
N LYS A 113 -18.24 1.84 32.32
CA LYS A 113 -19.46 2.34 32.95
C LYS A 113 -19.35 3.82 33.33
N SER A 114 -18.19 4.25 33.81
CA SER A 114 -17.89 5.65 34.11
C SER A 114 -17.04 6.30 33.03
N PRO A 115 -17.18 7.62 32.81
CA PRO A 115 -16.36 8.33 31.83
C PRO A 115 -14.86 8.18 32.12
N PHE A 116 -14.06 7.97 31.09
CA PHE A 116 -12.61 7.88 31.21
C PHE A 116 -11.92 8.81 30.19
N VAL A 117 -10.70 9.21 30.51
CA VAL A 117 -9.87 9.99 29.58
C VAL A 117 -9.21 9.04 28.59
N PHE A 118 -9.45 9.22 27.30
CA PHE A 118 -8.81 8.41 26.25
C PHE A 118 -7.36 8.83 26.07
N THR A 119 -6.42 7.91 26.25
CA THR A 119 -4.98 8.23 26.29
C THR A 119 -4.17 7.39 25.29
N LYS A 120 -2.99 7.90 24.89
CA LYS A 120 -2.02 7.16 24.07
C LYS A 120 -1.57 5.86 24.74
N SER A 121 -1.38 5.87 26.06
CA SER A 121 -0.99 4.68 26.83
C SER A 121 -2.02 3.56 26.74
N MET A 122 -3.33 3.90 26.83
CA MET A 122 -4.39 2.90 26.65
C MET A 122 -4.33 2.25 25.29
N VAL A 123 -4.08 3.04 24.26
CA VAL A 123 -3.96 2.54 22.87
C VAL A 123 -2.73 1.65 22.72
N ALA A 124 -1.56 2.08 23.21
CA ALA A 124 -0.34 1.28 23.19
C ALA A 124 -0.53 -0.08 23.86
N THR A 125 -1.10 -0.08 25.09
CA THR A 125 -1.37 -1.32 25.81
C THR A 125 -2.36 -2.23 25.09
N ALA A 126 -3.37 -1.68 24.40
CA ALA A 126 -4.31 -2.48 23.62
C ALA A 126 -3.60 -3.10 22.40
N LEU A 127 -2.81 -2.33 21.67
CA LEU A 127 -2.06 -2.83 20.52
C LEU A 127 -1.08 -3.94 20.94
N GLU A 128 -0.29 -3.73 21.99
CA GLU A 128 0.63 -4.75 22.52
C GLU A 128 -0.06 -6.09 22.85
N LYS A 129 -1.30 -6.04 23.34
CA LYS A 129 -2.07 -7.26 23.69
C LYS A 129 -2.66 -7.96 22.46
N THR A 130 -2.97 -7.22 21.41
CA THR A 130 -3.72 -7.73 20.25
C THR A 130 -2.86 -7.91 19.01
N SER A 131 -1.63 -7.38 19.00
CA SER A 131 -0.64 -7.55 17.92
C SER A 131 0.01 -8.93 18.00
N ILE A 132 -0.77 -9.97 17.71
CA ILE A 132 -0.23 -11.34 17.62
C ILE A 132 0.31 -11.53 16.21
N VAL A 133 1.64 -11.63 16.10
CA VAL A 133 2.30 -11.97 14.83
C VAL A 133 2.19 -13.48 14.63
N PRO A 134 1.52 -13.97 13.57
CA PRO A 134 1.44 -15.40 13.30
C PRO A 134 2.84 -16.00 13.05
N PRO A 135 3.09 -17.27 13.41
CA PRO A 135 4.35 -17.93 13.11
C PRO A 135 4.71 -17.84 11.63
N GLY A 136 5.98 -17.58 11.31
CA GLY A 136 6.48 -17.45 9.94
C GLY A 136 6.02 -16.18 9.21
N LYS A 137 5.50 -15.19 9.94
CA LYS A 137 5.11 -13.89 9.39
C LYS A 137 5.90 -12.76 10.04
N PHE A 138 6.14 -11.75 9.26
CA PHE A 138 6.75 -10.48 9.65
C PHE A 138 5.67 -9.39 9.67
N LEU A 139 5.58 -8.62 10.75
CA LEU A 139 4.67 -7.47 10.85
C LEU A 139 5.24 -6.31 10.04
N ALA A 140 4.65 -6.04 8.88
CA ALA A 140 5.11 -4.99 7.97
C ALA A 140 4.50 -3.62 8.26
N ASP A 141 3.26 -3.59 8.72
CA ASP A 141 2.56 -2.34 9.08
C ASP A 141 1.51 -2.61 10.15
N GLU A 142 1.47 -1.74 11.15
CA GLU A 142 0.40 -1.64 12.13
C GLU A 142 0.10 -0.18 12.37
N SER A 143 -1.00 0.29 11.81
CA SER A 143 -1.34 1.71 11.80
C SER A 143 -2.77 1.93 12.30
N ILE A 144 -2.96 2.91 13.20
CA ILE A 144 -4.30 3.38 13.56
C ILE A 144 -4.77 4.28 12.43
N ILE A 145 -5.77 3.80 11.68
CA ILE A 145 -6.33 4.46 10.52
C ILE A 145 -7.62 5.23 10.83
N GLY A 146 -8.17 5.06 12.03
CA GLY A 146 -9.35 5.80 12.50
C GLY A 146 -9.53 5.72 14.00
N THR A 147 -10.16 6.75 14.58
CA THR A 147 -10.57 6.77 15.99
C THR A 147 -11.99 7.32 16.10
N ILE A 148 -12.84 6.61 16.83
CA ILE A 148 -14.24 6.96 17.07
C ILE A 148 -14.43 7.13 18.58
N LEU A 149 -14.90 8.29 19.02
CA LEU A 149 -15.21 8.60 20.43
C LEU A 149 -16.70 8.82 20.59
N ASN A 150 -17.36 8.03 21.45
CA ASN A 150 -18.82 8.09 21.66
C ASN A 150 -19.64 8.05 20.36
N GLY A 151 -19.17 7.32 19.33
CA GLY A 151 -19.80 7.23 18.02
C GLY A 151 -19.39 8.30 16.99
N TYR A 152 -18.57 9.28 17.39
CA TYR A 152 -18.09 10.35 16.50
C TYR A 152 -16.62 10.16 16.12
N GLU A 153 -16.32 10.37 14.85
CA GLU A 153 -14.94 10.34 14.36
C GLU A 153 -14.14 11.53 14.87
N MET A 154 -12.91 11.27 15.29
CA MET A 154 -12.03 12.29 15.86
C MET A 154 -10.62 12.22 15.26
N GLN A 155 -10.15 13.36 14.75
CA GLN A 155 -8.76 13.50 14.28
C GLN A 155 -7.76 13.64 15.43
N ASP A 156 -8.14 14.34 16.50
CA ASP A 156 -7.38 14.47 17.74
C ASP A 156 -8.18 13.88 18.91
N PRO A 157 -8.02 12.56 19.17
CA PRO A 157 -8.84 11.86 20.14
C PRO A 157 -8.32 11.91 21.57
N TYR A 158 -7.03 12.20 21.76
CA TYR A 158 -6.37 12.04 23.07
C TYR A 158 -6.73 13.16 24.05
N GLY A 159 -6.79 12.82 25.35
CA GLY A 159 -7.15 13.76 26.42
C GLY A 159 -8.65 14.00 26.58
N LYS A 160 -9.49 13.45 25.69
CA LYS A 160 -10.94 13.62 25.75
C LYS A 160 -11.58 12.65 26.71
N LYS A 161 -12.58 13.12 27.47
CA LYS A 161 -13.37 12.32 28.41
C LYS A 161 -14.53 11.67 27.66
N VAL A 162 -14.59 10.34 27.68
CA VAL A 162 -15.55 9.53 26.90
C VAL A 162 -16.02 8.33 27.68
N HIS A 163 -17.17 7.75 27.31
CA HIS A 163 -17.66 6.46 27.80
C HIS A 163 -17.20 5.31 26.89
N ARG A 164 -17.09 5.57 25.59
CA ARG A 164 -16.72 4.59 24.58
C ARG A 164 -15.73 5.19 23.60
N ALA A 165 -14.68 4.44 23.29
CA ALA A 165 -13.75 4.75 22.22
C ALA A 165 -13.52 3.49 21.38
N GLU A 166 -13.32 3.68 20.09
CA GLU A 166 -12.92 2.62 19.17
C GLU A 166 -11.74 3.13 18.33
N ILE A 167 -10.73 2.28 18.14
CA ILE A 167 -9.67 2.51 17.16
C ILE A 167 -9.78 1.49 16.04
N ILE A 168 -9.62 1.95 14.81
CA ILE A 168 -9.56 1.10 13.63
C ILE A 168 -8.08 0.91 13.31
N VAL A 169 -7.63 -0.34 13.31
CA VAL A 169 -6.22 -0.70 13.14
C VAL A 169 -6.05 -1.47 11.84
N LEU A 170 -5.23 -0.96 10.96
CA LEU A 170 -4.74 -1.66 9.78
C LEU A 170 -3.50 -2.47 10.18
N THR A 171 -3.50 -3.75 9.90
CA THR A 171 -2.38 -4.64 10.17
C THR A 171 -2.00 -5.39 8.89
N SER A 172 -0.73 -5.36 8.54
CA SER A 172 -0.21 -6.07 7.37
C SER A 172 0.94 -6.98 7.75
N PHE A 173 0.88 -8.21 7.29
CA PHE A 173 1.90 -9.22 7.49
C PHE A 173 2.53 -9.62 6.16
N ILE A 174 3.83 -9.90 6.17
CA ILE A 174 4.59 -10.46 5.04
C ILE A 174 5.15 -11.81 5.47
N ASP A 175 5.26 -12.76 4.54
CA ASP A 175 5.94 -14.04 4.79
C ASP A 175 7.39 -13.77 5.18
N GLU A 176 7.82 -14.32 6.32
CA GLU A 176 9.14 -14.05 6.89
C GLU A 176 10.27 -14.51 5.96
N GLY A 177 10.11 -15.67 5.31
CA GLY A 177 11.06 -16.16 4.31
C GLY A 177 11.22 -15.19 3.15
N ALA A 178 10.11 -14.74 2.57
CA ALA A 178 10.11 -13.76 1.48
C ALA A 178 10.72 -12.43 1.93
N ALA A 179 10.34 -11.91 3.12
CA ALA A 179 10.87 -10.65 3.65
C ALA A 179 12.40 -10.71 3.82
N ASN A 180 12.91 -11.80 4.42
CA ASN A 180 14.34 -12.01 4.65
C ASN A 180 15.12 -12.18 3.34
N GLY A 181 14.58 -12.95 2.39
CA GLY A 181 15.18 -13.15 1.06
C GLY A 181 15.29 -11.83 0.29
N ILE A 182 14.20 -11.05 0.27
CA ILE A 182 14.16 -9.72 -0.37
C ILE A 182 15.15 -8.76 0.30
N ALA A 183 15.12 -8.65 1.63
CA ALA A 183 15.99 -7.73 2.36
C ALA A 183 17.47 -8.07 2.16
N THR A 184 17.83 -9.35 2.17
CA THR A 184 19.20 -9.82 1.93
C THR A 184 19.65 -9.46 0.51
N LEU A 185 18.83 -9.74 -0.49
CA LEU A 185 19.16 -9.41 -1.88
C LEU A 185 19.35 -7.90 -2.08
N ILE A 186 18.48 -7.08 -1.50
CA ILE A 186 18.55 -5.61 -1.60
C ILE A 186 19.80 -5.07 -0.91
N ARG A 187 20.14 -5.58 0.29
CA ARG A 187 21.39 -5.21 0.98
C ARG A 187 22.62 -5.49 0.13
N ASN A 188 22.65 -6.66 -0.52
CA ASN A 188 23.78 -7.06 -1.37
C ASN A 188 23.88 -6.23 -2.66
N LEU A 189 22.77 -5.77 -3.22
CA LEU A 189 22.76 -5.00 -4.47
C LEU A 189 23.01 -3.50 -4.27
N TYR A 190 22.36 -2.90 -3.27
CA TYR A 190 22.33 -1.43 -3.14
C TYR A 190 23.11 -0.91 -1.95
N HIS A 191 23.44 -1.79 -0.96
CA HIS A 191 24.06 -1.39 0.32
C HIS A 191 23.37 -0.16 0.95
N PRO A 192 22.02 -0.16 1.07
CA PRO A 192 21.30 0.98 1.58
C PRO A 192 21.42 1.07 3.11
N GLU A 193 21.29 2.28 3.65
CA GLU A 193 21.18 2.49 5.10
C GLU A 193 19.80 2.04 5.61
N HIS A 194 18.77 2.22 4.77
CA HIS A 194 17.39 1.97 5.15
C HIS A 194 16.64 1.13 4.10
N ILE A 195 16.04 0.03 4.55
CA ILE A 195 15.10 -0.78 3.77
C ILE A 195 13.75 -0.73 4.47
N LEU A 196 12.71 -0.31 3.76
CA LEU A 196 11.34 -0.33 4.25
C LEU A 196 10.53 -1.33 3.42
N LEU A 197 10.04 -2.38 4.09
CA LEU A 197 9.11 -3.35 3.51
C LEU A 197 7.69 -2.95 3.91
N ILE A 198 6.78 -2.87 2.95
CA ILE A 198 5.39 -2.49 3.18
C ILE A 198 4.45 -3.34 2.33
N ALA A 199 3.26 -3.62 2.86
CA ALA A 199 2.21 -4.26 2.08
C ALA A 199 1.68 -3.31 0.99
N GLY A 200 1.65 -3.78 -0.25
CA GLY A 200 1.26 -2.97 -1.39
C GLY A 200 -0.18 -2.44 -1.30
N SER A 201 -1.11 -3.23 -0.78
CA SER A 201 -2.49 -2.79 -0.55
C SER A 201 -2.57 -1.61 0.43
N SER A 202 -1.81 -1.65 1.54
CA SER A 202 -1.72 -0.55 2.51
C SER A 202 -1.11 0.71 1.88
N LEU A 203 -0.03 0.54 1.13
CA LEU A 203 0.67 1.63 0.44
C LEU A 203 -0.26 2.34 -0.56
N ARG A 204 -0.90 1.57 -1.45
CA ARG A 204 -1.78 2.12 -2.49
C ARG A 204 -2.99 2.83 -1.89
N TYR A 205 -3.61 2.25 -0.87
CA TYR A 205 -4.68 2.92 -0.14
C TYR A 205 -4.25 4.29 0.38
N GLN A 206 -3.11 4.36 1.07
CA GLN A 206 -2.61 5.60 1.64
C GLN A 206 -2.21 6.63 0.57
N ALA A 207 -1.66 6.19 -0.55
CA ALA A 207 -1.35 7.05 -1.69
C ALA A 207 -2.64 7.62 -2.32
N MET A 208 -3.67 6.78 -2.50
CA MET A 208 -4.95 7.18 -3.07
C MET A 208 -5.65 8.25 -2.24
N LEU A 209 -5.64 8.16 -0.91
CA LEU A 209 -6.19 9.20 -0.04
C LEU A 209 -5.53 10.57 -0.22
N LYS A 210 -4.28 10.60 -0.69
CA LYS A 210 -3.55 11.86 -0.97
C LYS A 210 -3.84 12.40 -2.35
N VAL A 211 -4.00 11.51 -3.32
CA VAL A 211 -4.35 11.90 -4.69
C VAL A 211 -5.79 12.42 -4.75
N PHE A 212 -6.69 11.79 -3.99
CA PHE A 212 -8.12 12.12 -3.97
C PHE A 212 -8.60 12.50 -2.55
N PRO A 213 -8.11 13.59 -1.96
CA PRO A 213 -8.35 13.95 -0.56
C PRO A 213 -9.82 14.28 -0.25
N HIS A 214 -10.62 14.59 -1.27
CA HIS A 214 -12.04 14.90 -1.15
C HIS A 214 -12.94 13.67 -1.23
N GLU A 215 -12.43 12.54 -1.76
CA GLU A 215 -13.17 11.28 -1.88
C GLU A 215 -13.07 10.48 -0.58
N ARG A 216 -13.89 10.87 0.41
CA ARG A 216 -13.87 10.26 1.74
C ARG A 216 -14.67 8.98 1.83
N ASP A 217 -15.52 8.70 0.85
CA ASP A 217 -16.35 7.49 0.75
C ASP A 217 -16.13 6.85 -0.61
N ALA A 218 -15.38 5.75 -0.67
CA ALA A 218 -15.04 5.07 -1.92
C ALA A 218 -14.80 3.57 -1.71
N LEU A 219 -15.03 2.79 -2.75
CA LEU A 219 -14.44 1.47 -2.92
C LEU A 219 -13.19 1.61 -3.78
N MET A 220 -12.13 0.92 -3.40
CA MET A 220 -10.93 0.77 -4.23
C MET A 220 -10.85 -0.69 -4.67
N LEU A 221 -10.92 -0.92 -5.96
CA LEU A 221 -10.66 -2.22 -6.59
C LEU A 221 -9.23 -2.18 -7.14
N ASP A 222 -8.30 -2.76 -6.41
CA ASP A 222 -6.92 -2.87 -6.85
C ASP A 222 -6.72 -4.21 -7.56
N ALA A 223 -6.78 -4.16 -8.87
CA ALA A 223 -6.62 -5.28 -9.79
C ALA A 223 -5.26 -5.26 -10.52
N ALA A 224 -4.28 -4.54 -10.00
CA ALA A 224 -2.97 -4.43 -10.62
C ALA A 224 -2.12 -5.70 -10.50
N GLY A 225 -2.33 -6.48 -9.43
CA GLY A 225 -1.66 -7.75 -9.19
C GLY A 225 -2.45 -8.98 -9.63
N SER A 226 -1.99 -10.17 -9.22
CA SER A 226 -2.66 -11.45 -9.47
C SER A 226 -3.93 -11.64 -8.61
N LEU A 227 -3.96 -11.06 -7.42
CA LEU A 227 -5.17 -10.94 -6.61
C LEU A 227 -5.76 -9.53 -6.78
N THR A 228 -7.07 -9.43 -6.62
CA THR A 228 -7.75 -8.14 -6.55
C THR A 228 -8.06 -7.83 -5.10
N SER A 229 -7.58 -6.69 -4.60
CA SER A 229 -7.97 -6.21 -3.28
C SER A 229 -9.17 -5.28 -3.41
N ILE A 230 -10.19 -5.52 -2.57
CA ILE A 230 -11.33 -4.62 -2.39
C ILE A 230 -11.13 -3.89 -1.07
N ALA A 231 -10.87 -2.59 -1.13
CA ALA A 231 -10.77 -1.75 0.05
C ALA A 231 -11.98 -0.82 0.16
N LEU A 232 -12.71 -0.90 1.28
CA LEU A 232 -13.84 -0.04 1.56
C LEU A 232 -13.40 1.13 2.43
N VAL A 233 -13.47 2.34 1.89
CA VAL A 233 -13.20 3.59 2.60
C VAL A 233 -14.52 4.27 2.95
N ARG A 234 -14.68 4.64 4.22
CA ARG A 234 -15.83 5.40 4.73
C ARG A 234 -15.33 6.56 5.57
N LYS A 235 -15.83 7.77 5.25
CA LYS A 235 -15.45 9.03 5.91
C LYS A 235 -13.92 9.26 5.98
N GLY A 236 -13.19 8.73 5.00
CA GLY A 236 -11.73 8.82 4.92
C GLY A 236 -10.98 7.73 5.70
N PHE A 237 -11.68 6.71 6.23
CA PHE A 237 -11.07 5.56 6.92
C PHE A 237 -11.26 4.27 6.14
N LEU A 238 -10.24 3.46 6.13
CA LEU A 238 -10.33 2.09 5.63
C LEU A 238 -11.07 1.24 6.65
N VAL A 239 -12.27 0.76 6.30
CA VAL A 239 -13.11 -0.02 7.23
C VAL A 239 -13.10 -1.50 6.94
N ALA A 240 -12.74 -1.90 5.73
CA ALA A 240 -12.57 -3.29 5.34
C ALA A 240 -11.60 -3.45 4.19
N VAL A 241 -10.85 -4.56 4.18
CA VAL A 241 -10.07 -5.05 3.03
C VAL A 241 -10.44 -6.51 2.81
N VAL A 242 -10.76 -6.85 1.57
CA VAL A 242 -11.05 -8.22 1.13
C VAL A 242 -10.18 -8.53 -0.08
N GLU A 243 -9.56 -9.71 -0.10
CA GLU A 243 -8.77 -10.17 -1.24
C GLU A 243 -9.57 -11.19 -2.05
N VAL A 244 -9.73 -10.93 -3.34
CA VAL A 244 -10.51 -11.73 -4.28
C VAL A 244 -9.56 -12.51 -5.18
N PRO A 245 -9.83 -13.78 -5.49
CA PRO A 245 -9.04 -14.55 -6.45
C PRO A 245 -8.87 -13.83 -7.78
N SER A 246 -7.76 -14.09 -8.42
CA SER A 246 -7.22 -13.40 -9.59
C SER A 246 -8.22 -13.04 -10.68
N LYS A 247 -8.09 -11.84 -11.22
CA LYS A 247 -8.72 -11.37 -12.47
C LYS A 247 -8.45 -12.29 -13.69
N TYR A 248 -7.44 -13.15 -13.63
CA TYR A 248 -7.04 -14.06 -14.70
C TYR A 248 -7.81 -15.38 -14.70
N SER A 249 -8.51 -15.71 -13.64
CA SER A 249 -9.49 -16.82 -13.66
C SER A 249 -10.79 -16.42 -14.37
N HIS A 250 -10.64 -15.91 -15.56
CA HIS A 250 -11.58 -15.56 -16.64
C HIS A 250 -13.01 -15.09 -16.29
N ALA A 251 -14.05 -15.91 -16.50
CA ALA A 251 -15.46 -15.49 -16.37
C ALA A 251 -15.88 -15.19 -14.92
N ALA A 252 -15.20 -15.79 -13.94
CA ALA A 252 -15.57 -15.72 -12.53
C ALA A 252 -15.09 -14.45 -11.80
N TRP A 253 -14.16 -13.65 -12.35
CA TRP A 253 -13.60 -12.51 -11.63
C TRP A 253 -14.63 -11.50 -11.13
N ALA A 254 -15.48 -11.01 -12.03
CA ALA A 254 -16.51 -10.04 -11.68
C ALA A 254 -17.60 -10.64 -10.79
N GLU A 255 -17.86 -11.95 -10.92
CA GLU A 255 -18.77 -12.69 -10.03
C GLU A 255 -18.22 -12.79 -8.61
N HIS A 256 -16.92 -13.09 -8.43
CA HIS A 256 -16.28 -13.11 -7.13
C HIS A 256 -16.30 -11.72 -6.46
N ILE A 257 -15.96 -10.66 -7.21
CA ILE A 257 -16.12 -9.28 -6.72
C ILE A 257 -17.56 -9.05 -6.27
N GLY A 258 -18.55 -9.46 -7.05
CA GLY A 258 -19.96 -9.33 -6.70
C GLY A 258 -20.33 -10.05 -5.41
N LYS A 259 -19.80 -11.24 -5.14
CA LYS A 259 -20.02 -11.98 -3.88
C LYS A 259 -19.46 -11.25 -2.67
N ASP A 260 -18.24 -10.73 -2.80
CA ASP A 260 -17.58 -10.02 -1.69
C ASP A 260 -18.22 -8.64 -1.46
N LEU A 261 -18.62 -7.94 -2.52
CA LEU A 261 -19.41 -6.71 -2.39
C LEU A 261 -20.78 -6.96 -1.73
N ALA A 262 -21.44 -8.07 -2.03
CA ALA A 262 -22.68 -8.46 -1.36
C ALA A 262 -22.47 -8.68 0.14
N THR A 263 -21.36 -9.32 0.51
CA THR A 263 -20.99 -9.54 1.93
C THR A 263 -20.67 -8.22 2.64
N LEU A 264 -19.96 -7.31 1.96
CA LEU A 264 -19.68 -5.98 2.50
C LEU A 264 -20.96 -5.15 2.64
N ALA A 265 -21.88 -5.22 1.66
CA ALA A 265 -23.15 -4.50 1.66
C ALA A 265 -24.06 -4.87 2.84
N GLN A 266 -23.98 -6.11 3.34
CA GLN A 266 -24.71 -6.52 4.55
C GLN A 266 -24.26 -5.81 5.82
N LYS A 267 -22.99 -5.35 5.86
CA LYS A 267 -22.38 -4.72 7.02
C LYS A 267 -22.29 -3.20 6.88
N TYR A 268 -22.11 -2.72 5.65
CA TYR A 268 -21.83 -1.32 5.36
C TYR A 268 -22.61 -0.85 4.13
N PRO A 269 -23.24 0.34 4.15
CA PRO A 269 -23.74 0.96 2.94
C PRO A 269 -22.56 1.21 1.98
N LEU A 270 -22.63 0.67 0.76
CA LEU A 270 -21.54 0.83 -0.21
C LEU A 270 -21.51 2.24 -0.78
N PRO A 271 -20.33 2.88 -0.87
CA PRO A 271 -20.17 4.18 -1.49
C PRO A 271 -20.33 4.10 -3.00
N ARG A 272 -20.80 5.18 -3.61
CA ARG A 272 -21.08 5.21 -5.06
C ARG A 272 -19.82 5.21 -5.92
N THR A 273 -18.74 5.80 -5.45
CA THR A 273 -17.47 5.86 -6.20
C THR A 273 -16.69 4.57 -6.03
N ILE A 274 -16.32 3.97 -7.15
CA ILE A 274 -15.43 2.81 -7.23
C ILE A 274 -14.17 3.25 -8.00
N PHE A 275 -13.05 3.34 -7.32
CA PHE A 275 -11.76 3.52 -7.98
C PHE A 275 -11.24 2.16 -8.47
N LEU A 276 -10.95 2.08 -9.76
CA LEU A 276 -10.32 0.92 -10.37
C LEU A 276 -8.84 1.21 -10.61
N LEU A 277 -7.98 0.50 -9.88
CA LEU A 277 -6.54 0.50 -10.06
C LEU A 277 -6.16 -0.76 -10.84
N ALA A 278 -5.55 -0.58 -11.99
CA ALA A 278 -5.07 -1.68 -12.83
C ALA A 278 -3.93 -1.18 -13.71
N ARG A 279 -3.29 -2.08 -14.43
CA ARG A 279 -2.36 -1.69 -15.50
C ARG A 279 -3.16 -1.03 -16.62
N GLU A 280 -2.72 0.12 -17.11
CA GLU A 280 -3.47 0.92 -18.10
C GLU A 280 -4.01 0.10 -19.29
N PRO A 281 -3.25 -0.83 -19.92
CA PRO A 281 -3.78 -1.65 -21.01
C PRO A 281 -4.94 -2.57 -20.64
N GLU A 282 -5.12 -2.88 -19.36
CA GLU A 282 -6.14 -3.81 -18.87
C GLU A 282 -7.44 -3.09 -18.47
N ILE A 283 -7.39 -1.78 -18.23
CA ILE A 283 -8.50 -0.99 -17.66
C ILE A 283 -9.79 -1.16 -18.45
N ALA A 284 -9.78 -0.95 -19.77
CA ALA A 284 -10.96 -1.02 -20.60
C ALA A 284 -11.65 -2.41 -20.54
N SER A 285 -10.84 -3.49 -20.47
CA SER A 285 -11.36 -4.86 -20.33
C SER A 285 -12.01 -5.08 -18.96
N LEU A 286 -11.37 -4.57 -17.88
CA LEU A 286 -11.88 -4.71 -16.52
C LEU A 286 -13.15 -3.89 -16.30
N GLU A 287 -13.20 -2.65 -16.79
CA GLU A 287 -14.42 -1.82 -16.76
C GLU A 287 -15.60 -2.49 -17.44
N LYS A 288 -15.38 -3.05 -18.64
CA LYS A 288 -16.42 -3.80 -19.36
C LYS A 288 -16.94 -4.99 -18.56
N LYS A 289 -16.06 -5.74 -17.89
CA LYS A 289 -16.44 -6.87 -17.02
C LYS A 289 -17.25 -6.40 -15.80
N LEU A 290 -16.83 -5.32 -15.15
CA LEU A 290 -17.56 -4.76 -14.01
C LEU A 290 -18.93 -4.22 -14.41
N ALA A 291 -19.05 -3.54 -15.55
CA ALA A 291 -20.31 -3.06 -16.07
C ALA A 291 -21.30 -4.21 -16.38
N ALA A 292 -20.78 -5.32 -16.94
CA ALA A 292 -21.58 -6.49 -17.24
C ALA A 292 -22.07 -7.25 -15.99
N ALA A 293 -21.40 -7.10 -14.85
CA ALA A 293 -21.69 -7.84 -13.61
C ALA A 293 -22.94 -7.37 -12.86
N ASN A 294 -23.61 -6.30 -13.32
CA ASN A 294 -24.82 -5.73 -12.68
C ASN A 294 -24.65 -5.54 -11.16
N LEU A 295 -23.59 -4.84 -10.80
CA LEU A 295 -23.22 -4.61 -9.39
C LEU A 295 -24.20 -3.68 -8.67
N GLY A 296 -24.97 -2.87 -9.41
CA GLY A 296 -25.93 -1.89 -8.87
C GLY A 296 -26.90 -2.43 -7.83
N LYS A 297 -27.25 -3.71 -7.93
CA LYS A 297 -28.14 -4.41 -6.97
C LYS A 297 -27.65 -4.43 -5.52
N PHE A 298 -26.37 -4.16 -5.27
CA PHE A 298 -25.80 -4.11 -3.93
C PHE A 298 -25.84 -2.73 -3.30
N TRP A 299 -26.22 -1.70 -4.07
CA TRP A 299 -26.35 -0.33 -3.60
C TRP A 299 -27.78 -0.03 -3.14
N LEU A 300 -27.90 0.75 -2.08
CA LEU A 300 -29.18 1.20 -1.55
C LEU A 300 -29.81 2.33 -2.40
N SER A 301 -29.08 2.83 -3.38
CA SER A 301 -29.50 3.93 -4.27
C SER A 301 -29.87 3.37 -5.63
N ASP A 302 -30.91 3.94 -6.26
CA ASP A 302 -31.32 3.65 -7.66
C ASP A 302 -30.25 4.09 -8.67
N ASN A 303 -29.30 4.94 -8.25
CA ASN A 303 -28.18 5.34 -9.10
C ASN A 303 -27.09 4.26 -9.11
N PRO A 304 -26.63 3.83 -10.31
CA PRO A 304 -25.56 2.84 -10.41
C PRO A 304 -24.25 3.36 -9.82
N PRO A 305 -23.36 2.47 -9.35
CA PRO A 305 -22.03 2.87 -8.91
C PRO A 305 -21.26 3.51 -10.07
N LYS A 306 -20.44 4.50 -9.73
CA LYS A 306 -19.56 5.19 -10.68
C LYS A 306 -18.17 4.56 -10.62
N ILE A 307 -17.77 3.89 -11.70
CA ILE A 307 -16.41 3.37 -11.84
C ILE A 307 -15.52 4.50 -12.34
N VAL A 308 -14.42 4.72 -11.67
CA VAL A 308 -13.39 5.71 -11.99
C VAL A 308 -12.07 4.99 -12.16
N ALA A 309 -11.65 4.77 -13.39
CA ALA A 309 -10.32 4.24 -13.66
C ALA A 309 -9.25 5.24 -13.22
N VAL A 310 -8.29 4.76 -12.43
CA VAL A 310 -7.16 5.57 -11.98
C VAL A 310 -6.05 5.47 -13.02
N LEU A 311 -5.80 6.57 -13.72
CA LEU A 311 -4.76 6.68 -14.74
C LEU A 311 -3.54 7.43 -14.19
N SER A 312 -2.38 7.21 -14.79
CA SER A 312 -1.16 7.95 -14.47
C SER A 312 -1.33 9.47 -14.63
N SER A 313 -2.18 9.92 -15.56
CA SER A 313 -2.50 11.33 -15.76
C SER A 313 -3.17 11.99 -14.54
N HIS A 314 -3.95 11.23 -13.75
CA HIS A 314 -4.55 11.72 -12.51
C HIS A 314 -3.51 12.01 -11.43
N LEU A 315 -2.32 11.42 -11.53
CA LEU A 315 -1.22 11.57 -10.58
C LEU A 315 -0.27 12.71 -10.93
N ALA A 316 -0.41 13.35 -12.10
CA ALA A 316 0.51 14.39 -12.60
C ALA A 316 0.66 15.60 -11.67
N GLY A 317 -0.37 15.92 -10.86
CA GLY A 317 -0.31 16.95 -9.81
C GLY A 317 0.46 16.54 -8.55
N SER A 318 0.82 15.25 -8.40
CA SER A 318 1.45 14.69 -7.20
C SER A 318 2.85 14.15 -7.45
N VAL A 319 3.18 13.72 -8.68
CA VAL A 319 4.47 13.18 -9.10
C VAL A 319 4.75 13.53 -10.54
N ARG A 320 6.00 13.87 -10.86
CA ARG A 320 6.46 14.14 -12.23
C ARG A 320 7.26 12.94 -12.75
N GLN A 321 7.05 12.56 -13.99
CA GLN A 321 7.79 11.51 -14.66
C GLN A 321 8.78 12.13 -15.65
N ALA A 322 10.06 11.84 -15.50
CA ALA A 322 11.13 12.30 -16.38
C ALA A 322 11.64 11.20 -17.34
N THR A 323 11.09 9.99 -17.24
CA THR A 323 11.44 8.86 -18.12
C THR A 323 10.53 8.82 -19.35
N THR A 324 11.04 8.29 -20.45
CA THR A 324 10.30 8.03 -21.70
C THR A 324 9.57 6.69 -21.69
N THR A 325 9.78 5.86 -20.68
CA THR A 325 9.05 4.58 -20.52
C THR A 325 7.58 4.83 -20.22
N PRO A 326 6.67 3.92 -20.63
CA PRO A 326 5.27 4.02 -20.26
C PRO A 326 5.08 4.16 -18.74
N PRO A 327 4.09 4.94 -18.28
CA PRO A 327 3.82 5.12 -16.88
C PRO A 327 3.54 3.78 -16.19
N ASP A 328 4.09 3.61 -15.01
CA ASP A 328 3.80 2.49 -14.11
C ASP A 328 3.04 3.02 -12.89
N LEU A 329 1.73 2.77 -12.85
CA LEU A 329 0.83 3.32 -11.84
C LEU A 329 1.26 2.95 -10.42
N GLN A 330 1.72 1.70 -10.20
CA GLN A 330 2.15 1.23 -8.88
C GLN A 330 3.39 2.01 -8.41
N LEU A 331 4.38 2.17 -9.29
CA LEU A 331 5.60 2.93 -8.96
C LEU A 331 5.30 4.41 -8.70
N LEU A 332 4.37 5.01 -9.47
CA LEU A 332 3.93 6.39 -9.23
C LEU A 332 3.27 6.54 -7.85
N LEU A 333 2.37 5.62 -7.47
CA LEU A 333 1.73 5.61 -6.16
C LEU A 333 2.76 5.38 -5.03
N MET A 334 3.77 4.54 -5.26
CA MET A 334 4.87 4.35 -4.31
C MET A 334 5.65 5.65 -4.07
N VAL A 335 5.94 6.41 -5.10
CA VAL A 335 6.66 7.69 -5.00
C VAL A 335 5.83 8.73 -4.24
N ILE A 336 4.52 8.80 -4.49
CA ILE A 336 3.59 9.67 -3.76
C ILE A 336 3.53 9.29 -2.28
N PHE A 337 3.44 7.99 -1.99
CA PHE A 337 3.48 7.47 -0.64
C PHE A 337 4.80 7.80 0.06
N GLY A 338 5.94 7.56 -0.59
CA GLY A 338 7.27 7.79 -0.07
C GLY A 338 7.51 9.23 0.36
N LYS A 339 7.02 10.22 -0.43
CA LYS A 339 7.08 11.65 -0.06
C LYS A 339 6.46 11.95 1.30
N SER A 340 5.54 11.16 1.76
CA SER A 340 4.69 11.43 2.92
C SER A 340 5.08 10.70 4.20
N ARG A 341 6.06 9.81 4.17
CA ARG A 341 6.55 9.10 5.35
C ARG A 341 7.95 9.54 5.72
N SER A 342 8.24 9.64 7.04
CA SER A 342 9.60 9.77 7.54
C SER A 342 10.10 8.41 8.04
N PHE A 343 11.33 8.10 7.73
CA PHE A 343 12.00 6.86 8.14
C PHE A 343 12.21 6.73 9.65
N GLU A 344 12.28 7.84 10.38
CA GLU A 344 12.75 7.84 11.77
C GLU A 344 11.82 7.12 12.76
N THR A 345 10.52 7.08 12.51
CA THR A 345 9.57 6.54 13.50
C THR A 345 9.34 5.03 13.39
N GLN A 346 9.65 4.40 12.25
CA GLN A 346 9.54 2.94 12.09
C GLN A 346 10.82 2.19 12.50
N LEU A 347 11.97 2.86 12.48
CA LEU A 347 13.25 2.28 12.89
C LEU A 347 13.28 1.90 14.38
N ASP A 348 12.59 2.66 15.24
CA ASP A 348 12.59 2.39 16.68
C ASP A 348 11.75 1.16 17.07
N THR A 349 10.73 0.81 16.27
CA THR A 349 9.92 -0.40 16.50
C THR A 349 10.55 -1.68 15.89
N HIS A 350 11.36 -1.56 14.85
CA HIS A 350 11.92 -2.71 14.12
C HIS A 350 13.41 -3.00 14.41
N ARG A 351 14.15 -2.06 15.02
CA ARG A 351 15.54 -2.29 15.42
C ARG A 351 15.73 -3.44 16.40
N SER A 352 14.71 -3.74 17.21
CA SER A 352 14.81 -4.79 18.23
C SER A 352 14.69 -6.22 17.67
N SER A 353 14.11 -6.44 16.49
CA SER A 353 13.85 -7.79 15.97
C SER A 353 14.77 -8.25 14.83
N LEU A 354 15.32 -7.33 14.03
CA LEU A 354 16.18 -7.68 12.88
C LEU A 354 17.69 -7.59 13.20
N LEU A 355 18.09 -7.07 14.38
CA LEU A 355 19.49 -7.01 14.83
C LEU A 355 19.81 -8.07 15.89
N ALA A 356 18.85 -8.90 16.29
CA ALA A 356 19.02 -9.97 17.28
C ALA A 356 19.16 -11.35 16.67
N SER A 357 19.39 -11.47 15.36
CA SER A 357 19.67 -12.75 14.68
C SER A 357 20.96 -12.68 13.86
#